data_2d211766b6887e52c03b841e33883164
#
_entry.id   2d211766b6887e52c03b841e33883164
#
_cell.length_a   1.000
_cell.length_b   1.000
_cell.length_c   1.000
_cell.angle_alpha   90.00
_cell.angle_beta   90.00
_cell.angle_gamma   90.00
#
_symmetry.space_group_name_H-M   'P 1'
#
loop_
_entity.id
_entity.type
_entity.pdbx_description
1 polymer ?
#
loop_
_entity_poly.entity_id
_entity_poly.type
_entity_poly.pdbx_seq_one_letter_code
_entity_poly.pdbx_strand_id
1 'polypeptide(L)'
;MKYLIASDIHGSAYWTERLCAAIESEQPGRIVLLGDLLYHGPRNDLPRDYAPKRVIPLLNALADRIIAVRGNCDAEVDQMVLDFPVMADYATLFDEAGRELFLTHGHVFGAGMHNSVDHVPALPEGSALVYG
;
A
#
# COMPACT_ATOMS: atom_id res chain seq x y z
N MET A 1 -16.31 -2.59 -9.93
CA MET A 1 -15.75 -2.99 -8.63
C MET A 1 -15.16 -1.77 -7.93
N LYS A 2 -15.45 -1.57 -6.66
CA LYS A 2 -14.88 -0.49 -5.85
C LYS A 2 -13.52 -0.92 -5.31
N TYR A 3 -12.50 -0.11 -5.50
CA TYR A 3 -11.20 -0.23 -4.84
C TYR A 3 -11.10 0.80 -3.71
N LEU A 4 -10.61 0.39 -2.54
CA LEU A 4 -10.21 1.30 -1.48
C LEU A 4 -8.68 1.30 -1.46
N ILE A 5 -8.08 2.48 -1.58
CA ILE A 5 -6.63 2.63 -1.70
C ILE A 5 -6.10 3.38 -0.47
N ALA A 6 -5.05 2.85 0.14
CA ALA A 6 -4.37 3.47 1.27
C ALA A 6 -2.85 3.26 1.16
N SER A 7 -2.08 4.06 1.87
CA SER A 7 -0.62 4.02 1.90
C SER A 7 -0.08 4.53 3.23
N ASP A 8 1.17 4.17 3.53
CA ASP A 8 1.96 4.79 4.58
C ASP A 8 1.34 4.68 5.98
N ILE A 9 0.92 3.49 6.34
CA ILE A 9 0.41 3.16 7.68
C ILE A 9 1.50 3.30 8.76
N HIS A 10 2.73 2.93 8.41
CA HIS A 10 3.91 3.03 9.27
C HIS A 10 3.71 2.44 10.68
N GLY A 11 2.98 1.34 10.78
CA GLY A 11 2.78 0.64 12.04
C GLY A 11 1.81 1.30 13.02
N SER A 12 1.05 2.30 12.59
CA SER A 12 0.04 2.95 13.42
C SER A 12 -1.21 2.09 13.58
N ALA A 13 -1.45 1.57 14.76
CA ALA A 13 -2.68 0.84 15.05
C ALA A 13 -3.90 1.77 15.00
N TYR A 14 -3.77 3.01 15.44
CA TYR A 14 -4.84 4.00 15.34
C TYR A 14 -5.33 4.19 13.90
N TRP A 15 -4.41 4.44 12.96
CA TRP A 15 -4.79 4.66 11.57
C TRP A 15 -5.22 3.37 10.88
N THR A 16 -4.69 2.21 11.29
CA THR A 16 -5.16 0.91 10.77
C THR A 16 -6.59 0.62 11.19
N GLU A 17 -6.95 0.90 12.44
CA GLU A 17 -8.34 0.73 12.92
C GLU A 17 -9.31 1.66 12.17
N ARG A 18 -8.90 2.88 11.88
CA ARG A 18 -9.70 3.80 11.05
C ARG A 18 -9.82 3.33 9.60
N LEU A 19 -8.76 2.75 9.05
CA LEU A 19 -8.81 2.12 7.74
C LEU A 19 -9.80 0.94 7.74
N CYS A 20 -9.76 0.08 8.76
CA CYS A 20 -10.71 -1.02 8.90
C CYS A 20 -12.15 -0.52 8.99
N ALA A 21 -12.41 0.55 9.73
CA ALA A 21 -13.73 1.16 9.81
C ALA A 21 -14.21 1.72 8.45
N ALA A 22 -13.31 2.32 7.69
CA ALA A 22 -13.61 2.78 6.33
C ALA A 22 -13.91 1.61 5.39
N ILE A 23 -13.14 0.52 5.48
CA ILE A 23 -13.38 -0.70 4.69
C ILE A 23 -14.76 -1.29 5.02
N GLU A 24 -15.14 -1.32 6.30
CA GLU A 24 -16.44 -1.80 6.73
C GLU A 24 -17.58 -0.92 6.20
N SER A 25 -17.41 0.39 6.24
CA SER A 25 -18.41 1.34 5.74
C SER A 25 -18.54 1.33 4.21
N GLU A 26 -17.41 1.31 3.51
CA GLU A 26 -17.37 1.46 2.05
C GLU A 26 -17.58 0.15 1.29
N GLN A 27 -17.40 -0.98 1.95
CA GLN A 27 -17.55 -2.33 1.35
C GLN A 27 -16.83 -2.47 0.01
N PRO A 28 -15.52 -2.16 -0.09
CA PRO A 28 -14.79 -2.31 -1.33
C PRO A 28 -14.67 -3.78 -1.74
N GLY A 29 -14.63 -4.04 -3.03
CA GLY A 29 -14.34 -5.37 -3.56
C GLY A 29 -12.88 -5.77 -3.32
N ARG A 30 -11.95 -4.81 -3.42
CA ARG A 30 -10.52 -5.02 -3.15
C ARG A 30 -9.94 -3.83 -2.39
N ILE A 31 -8.88 -4.11 -1.64
CA ILE A 31 -8.12 -3.14 -0.86
C ILE A 31 -6.72 -3.05 -1.48
N VAL A 32 -6.30 -1.85 -1.82
CA VAL A 32 -4.97 -1.60 -2.39
C VAL A 32 -4.13 -0.89 -1.34
N LEU A 33 -2.99 -1.49 -0.98
CA LEU A 33 -2.02 -0.89 -0.06
C LEU A 33 -0.74 -0.55 -0.83
N LEU A 34 -0.37 0.71 -0.85
CA LEU A 34 0.75 1.20 -1.64
C LEU A 34 2.09 1.23 -0.87
N GLY A 35 2.21 0.44 0.18
CA GLY A 35 3.47 0.23 0.90
C GLY A 35 3.62 1.02 2.19
N ASP A 36 4.78 0.86 2.82
CA ASP A 36 5.15 1.45 4.11
C ASP A 36 4.16 1.07 5.21
N LEU A 37 4.01 -0.25 5.43
CA LEU A 37 2.93 -0.78 6.26
C LEU A 37 3.28 -0.86 7.75
N LEU A 38 4.45 -1.40 8.11
CA LEU A 38 4.77 -1.74 9.50
C LEU A 38 5.84 -0.87 10.13
N TYR A 39 6.92 -0.57 9.42
CA TYR A 39 8.04 0.18 9.95
C TYR A 39 7.83 1.69 9.80
N HIS A 40 8.14 2.45 10.88
CA HIS A 40 7.94 3.89 10.90
C HIS A 40 8.94 4.68 10.02
N GLY A 41 10.08 4.07 9.67
CA GLY A 41 11.15 4.71 8.91
C GLY A 41 12.10 5.52 9.79
N PRO A 42 13.43 5.55 9.46
CA PRO A 42 14.44 6.17 10.32
C PRO A 42 14.37 7.71 10.32
N ARG A 43 13.67 8.30 9.35
CA ARG A 43 13.54 9.75 9.19
C ARG A 43 12.29 10.33 9.83
N ASN A 44 11.38 9.48 10.29
CA ASN A 44 10.07 9.89 10.80
C ASN A 44 10.01 9.73 12.32
N ASP A 45 9.29 10.61 12.98
CA ASP A 45 8.85 10.36 14.35
C ASP A 45 7.86 9.19 14.38
N LEU A 46 7.69 8.57 15.54
CA LEU A 46 6.70 7.52 15.71
C LEU A 46 5.30 8.06 15.42
N PRO A 47 4.52 7.40 14.57
CA PRO A 47 3.15 7.81 14.34
C PRO A 47 2.28 7.53 15.57
N ARG A 48 1.09 8.12 15.58
CA ARG A 48 0.13 7.90 16.64
C ARG A 48 -0.16 6.41 16.83
N ASP A 49 -0.05 5.94 18.07
CA ASP A 49 -0.31 4.55 18.48
C ASP A 49 0.53 3.56 17.64
N TYR A 50 1.84 3.81 17.59
CA TYR A 50 2.76 2.91 16.91
C TYR A 50 2.80 1.55 17.58
N ALA A 51 2.20 0.55 16.96
CA ALA A 51 2.08 -0.81 17.48
C ALA A 51 2.00 -1.82 16.34
N PRO A 52 3.12 -2.12 15.65
CA PRO A 52 3.12 -3.05 14.52
C PRO A 52 2.50 -4.41 14.84
N LYS A 53 2.70 -4.91 16.07
CA LYS A 53 2.11 -6.18 16.51
C LYS A 53 0.57 -6.16 16.58
N ARG A 54 -0.03 -4.99 16.66
CA ARG A 54 -1.50 -4.83 16.58
C ARG A 54 -1.96 -4.62 15.13
N VAL A 55 -1.12 -4.02 14.29
CA VAL A 55 -1.42 -3.82 12.87
C VAL A 55 -1.46 -5.13 12.10
N ILE A 56 -0.51 -6.02 12.35
CA ILE A 56 -0.37 -7.30 11.66
C ILE A 56 -1.68 -8.12 11.63
N PRO A 57 -2.32 -8.45 12.77
CA PRO A 57 -3.54 -9.24 12.74
C PRO A 57 -4.71 -8.51 12.09
N LEU A 58 -4.77 -7.18 12.17
CA LEU A 58 -5.82 -6.40 11.52
C LEU A 58 -5.71 -6.51 9.99
N LEU A 59 -4.51 -6.39 9.44
CA LEU A 59 -4.28 -6.54 8.00
C LEU A 59 -4.45 -7.99 7.55
N ASN A 60 -3.93 -8.95 8.31
CA ASN A 60 -4.04 -10.38 7.97
C ASN A 60 -5.50 -10.88 7.93
N ALA A 61 -6.38 -10.30 8.75
CA ALA A 61 -7.81 -10.60 8.68
C ALA A 61 -8.46 -10.20 7.33
N LEU A 62 -7.79 -9.37 6.54
CA LEU A 62 -8.25 -8.87 5.24
C LEU A 62 -7.41 -9.41 4.07
N ALA A 63 -6.50 -10.35 4.33
CA ALA A 63 -5.45 -10.78 3.41
C ALA A 63 -5.98 -11.20 2.02
N ASP A 64 -7.10 -11.89 1.97
CA ASP A 64 -7.73 -12.39 0.73
C ASP A 64 -8.25 -11.27 -0.18
N ARG A 65 -8.39 -10.06 0.35
CA ARG A 65 -8.89 -8.88 -0.38
C ARG A 65 -7.81 -7.87 -0.70
N ILE A 66 -6.59 -8.01 -0.12
CA ILE A 66 -5.51 -7.04 -0.25
C ILE A 66 -4.68 -7.31 -1.51
N ILE A 67 -4.37 -6.23 -2.20
CA ILE A 67 -3.32 -6.14 -3.21
C ILE A 67 -2.33 -5.10 -2.69
N ALA A 68 -1.07 -5.47 -2.54
CA ALA A 68 -0.07 -4.56 -1.98
C ALA A 68 1.15 -4.45 -2.89
N VAL A 69 1.80 -3.28 -2.84
CA VAL A 69 3.11 -3.04 -3.43
C VAL A 69 4.08 -2.61 -2.33
N ARG A 70 5.36 -2.82 -2.57
CA ARG A 70 6.41 -2.51 -1.61
C ARG A 70 6.69 -1.02 -1.52
N GLY A 71 6.68 -0.46 -0.30
CA GLY A 71 7.21 0.85 0.00
C GLY A 71 8.72 0.83 0.28
N ASN A 72 9.31 1.99 0.47
CA ASN A 72 10.74 2.09 0.78
C ASN A 72 11.09 1.62 2.20
N CYS A 73 10.12 1.55 3.10
CA CYS A 73 10.30 1.04 4.47
C CYS A 73 9.93 -0.44 4.61
N ASP A 74 9.38 -1.09 3.60
CA ASP A 74 9.02 -2.50 3.66
C ASP A 74 10.21 -3.39 3.37
N ALA A 75 10.35 -4.47 4.14
CA ALA A 75 11.45 -5.41 4.07
C ALA A 75 10.95 -6.85 4.05
N GLU A 76 11.86 -7.79 3.76
CA GLU A 76 11.54 -9.22 3.74
C GLU A 76 10.92 -9.71 5.06
N VAL A 77 11.33 -9.11 6.19
CA VAL A 77 10.78 -9.45 7.50
C VAL A 77 9.29 -9.15 7.60
N ASP A 78 8.80 -8.13 6.89
CA ASP A 78 7.37 -7.82 6.85
C ASP A 78 6.60 -8.92 6.12
N GLN A 79 7.17 -9.46 5.03
CA GLN A 79 6.57 -10.61 4.35
C GLN A 79 6.49 -11.86 5.22
N MET A 80 7.35 -12.01 6.21
CA MET A 80 7.32 -13.15 7.12
C MET A 80 6.12 -13.12 8.07
N VAL A 81 5.52 -11.97 8.30
CA VAL A 81 4.43 -11.77 9.27
C VAL A 81 3.11 -11.36 8.62
N LEU A 82 3.11 -10.97 7.34
CA LEU A 82 1.90 -10.62 6.59
C LEU A 82 1.48 -11.77 5.67
N ASP A 83 0.20 -12.10 5.67
CA ASP A 83 -0.38 -13.26 4.96
C ASP A 83 -0.74 -12.94 3.49
N PHE A 84 -0.30 -11.81 2.97
CA PHE A 84 -0.50 -11.40 1.58
C PHE A 84 0.82 -10.91 0.99
N PRO A 85 1.02 -10.98 -0.34
CA PRO A 85 2.26 -10.52 -0.97
C PRO A 85 2.46 -9.00 -0.77
N VAL A 86 3.66 -8.61 -0.32
CA VAL A 86 4.00 -7.19 -0.04
C VAL A 86 5.27 -6.70 -0.74
N MET A 87 5.97 -7.56 -1.48
CA MET A 87 7.32 -7.26 -1.99
C MET A 87 7.36 -6.91 -3.48
N ALA A 88 6.21 -6.75 -4.13
CA ALA A 88 6.17 -6.33 -5.54
C ALA A 88 6.45 -4.83 -5.67
N ASP A 89 7.31 -4.46 -6.61
CA ASP A 89 7.65 -3.05 -6.86
C ASP A 89 6.50 -2.26 -7.48
N TYR A 90 5.63 -2.95 -8.19
CA TYR A 90 4.41 -2.40 -8.80
C TYR A 90 3.37 -3.48 -9.01
N ALA A 91 2.16 -3.04 -9.27
CA ALA A 91 1.08 -3.91 -9.72
C ALA A 91 0.22 -3.18 -10.77
N THR A 92 -0.47 -3.94 -11.59
CA THR A 92 -1.40 -3.40 -12.58
C THR A 92 -2.80 -3.94 -12.30
N LEU A 93 -3.76 -3.04 -12.26
CA LEU A 93 -5.19 -3.36 -12.20
C LEU A 93 -5.90 -2.74 -13.38
N PHE A 94 -7.10 -3.22 -13.65
CA PHE A 94 -7.97 -2.65 -14.68
C PHE A 94 -9.31 -2.27 -14.06
N ASP A 95 -9.83 -1.10 -14.43
CA ASP A 95 -11.17 -0.73 -14.05
C ASP A 95 -12.22 -1.40 -14.97
N GLU A 96 -13.49 -1.16 -14.70
CA GLU A 96 -14.60 -1.75 -15.46
C GLU A 96 -14.64 -1.29 -16.93
N ALA A 97 -14.03 -0.15 -17.22
CA ALA A 97 -13.90 0.37 -18.59
C ALA A 97 -12.65 -0.16 -19.31
N GLY A 98 -11.85 -1.00 -18.64
CA GLY A 98 -10.59 -1.54 -19.18
C GLY A 98 -9.43 -0.57 -19.09
N ARG A 99 -9.55 0.54 -18.34
CA ARG A 99 -8.45 1.46 -18.12
C ARG A 99 -7.43 0.83 -17.17
N GLU A 100 -6.15 0.90 -17.55
CA GLU A 100 -5.06 0.42 -16.71
C GLU A 100 -4.79 1.37 -15.54
N LEU A 101 -4.68 0.79 -14.34
CA LEU A 101 -4.24 1.46 -13.13
C LEU A 101 -2.86 0.89 -12.77
N PHE A 102 -1.82 1.69 -12.90
CA PHE A 102 -0.46 1.31 -12.53
C PHE A 102 -0.21 1.74 -11.09
N LEU A 103 0.02 0.76 -10.21
CA LEU A 103 0.15 0.96 -8.77
C LEU A 103 1.62 0.85 -8.37
N THR A 104 2.12 1.80 -7.62
CA THR A 104 3.46 1.76 -7.04
C THR A 104 3.52 2.62 -5.79
N HIS A 105 4.51 2.40 -4.94
CA HIS A 105 4.79 3.35 -3.85
C HIS A 105 5.41 4.64 -4.37
N GLY A 106 6.28 4.54 -5.36
CA GLY A 106 6.92 5.68 -6.02
C GLY A 106 8.45 5.67 -5.96
N HIS A 107 9.05 5.15 -4.90
CA HIS A 107 10.50 5.19 -4.72
C HIS A 107 11.30 4.42 -5.78
N VAL A 108 10.74 3.33 -6.34
CA VAL A 108 11.42 2.52 -7.38
C VAL A 108 11.52 3.29 -8.70
N PHE A 109 10.60 4.21 -8.93
CA PHE A 109 10.54 5.04 -10.13
C PHE A 109 10.95 6.49 -9.85
N GLY A 110 11.50 6.75 -8.68
CA GLY A 110 12.00 8.04 -8.26
C GLY A 110 13.48 8.24 -8.53
N ALA A 111 13.92 9.49 -8.54
CA ALA A 111 15.32 9.85 -8.64
C ALA A 111 15.96 9.95 -7.24
N GLY A 112 17.12 9.33 -7.07
CA GLY A 112 17.87 9.39 -5.82
C GLY A 112 17.13 8.73 -4.66
N MET A 113 17.06 9.41 -3.53
CA MET A 113 16.45 8.90 -2.29
C MET A 113 15.05 9.46 -2.04
N HIS A 114 14.43 10.06 -3.04
CA HIS A 114 13.11 10.67 -2.91
C HIS A 114 12.02 9.74 -3.42
N ASN A 115 10.88 9.74 -2.74
CA ASN A 115 9.66 9.16 -3.24
C ASN A 115 9.09 10.08 -4.31
N SER A 116 9.35 9.75 -5.56
CA SER A 116 8.88 10.47 -6.71
C SER A 116 8.63 9.49 -7.84
N VAL A 117 7.92 9.90 -8.84
CA VAL A 117 7.57 9.05 -9.98
C VAL A 117 8.15 9.63 -11.28
N ASP A 118 9.43 9.98 -11.23
CA ASP A 118 10.13 10.66 -12.34
C ASP A 118 10.37 9.76 -13.56
N HIS A 119 10.43 8.45 -13.34
CA HIS A 119 10.83 7.45 -14.34
C HIS A 119 9.80 6.34 -14.51
N VAL A 120 8.52 6.70 -14.52
CA VAL A 120 7.46 5.71 -14.75
C VAL A 120 7.63 5.05 -16.10
N PRO A 121 7.29 3.76 -16.24
CA PRO A 121 7.31 3.09 -17.53
C PRO A 121 6.30 3.72 -18.51
N ALA A 122 6.48 3.46 -19.79
CA ALA A 122 5.48 3.84 -20.78
C ALA A 122 4.17 3.07 -20.51
N LEU A 123 3.10 3.80 -20.30
CA LEU A 123 1.76 3.26 -20.05
C LEU A 123 0.85 3.56 -21.23
N PRO A 124 -0.17 2.72 -21.48
CA PRO A 124 -1.18 3.03 -22.51
C PRO A 124 -1.84 4.38 -22.28
N GLU A 125 -2.26 5.04 -23.36
CA GLU A 125 -2.99 6.30 -23.27
C GLU A 125 -4.27 6.10 -22.43
N GLY A 126 -4.55 7.04 -21.54
CA GLY A 126 -5.70 6.99 -20.62
C GLY A 126 -5.46 6.21 -19.33
N SER A 127 -4.29 5.56 -19.16
CA SER A 127 -3.92 4.91 -17.90
C SER A 127 -3.85 5.89 -16.74
N ALA A 128 -4.04 5.39 -15.53
CA ALA A 128 -3.84 6.16 -14.30
C ALA A 128 -2.63 5.63 -13.53
N LEU A 129 -1.77 6.55 -13.09
CA LEU A 129 -0.71 6.26 -12.15
C LEU A 129 -1.22 6.52 -10.73
N VAL A 130 -1.12 5.51 -9.87
CA VAL A 130 -1.53 5.58 -8.45
C VAL A 130 -0.32 5.27 -7.59
N TYR A 131 0.07 6.21 -6.75
CA TYR A 131 1.27 6.05 -5.92
C TYR A 131 1.06 6.56 -4.49
N GLY A 132 1.91 6.05 -3.57
CA GLY A 132 1.86 6.36 -2.13
C GLY A 132 2.71 7.55 -1.69
#